data_cae567a66869e764b219fbe0b868248e
#
_entry.id   cae567a66869e764b219fbe0b868248e
#
_cell.length_a   1.000
_cell.length_b   1.000
_cell.length_c   1.000
_cell.angle_alpha   90.00
_cell.angle_beta   90.00
_cell.angle_gamma   90.00
#
_symmetry.space_group_name_H-M   'P 1'
#
loop_
_entity.id
_entity.type
_entity.pdbx_description
1 polymer ?
#
loop_
_entity_poly.entity_id
_entity_poly.type
_entity_poly.pdbx_seq_one_letter_code
_entity_poly.pdbx_strand_id
1 'polypeptide(L)'
;MMENTKIDVLGTEYAIKIVKVSECDDLKNNKFCALCNNLTHTILLGDASEEEFFGSMTEEEQEIQMKTTLRHEVIHAFLNESGLQDSAARIEAGWARNEEMVDWFAIQSPKIFKVFKELDIL
;
A
#
# COMPACT_ATOMS: atom_id res chain seq x y z
N MET A 1 15.22 -1.56 -8.01
CA MET A 1 14.79 -1.98 -6.67
C MET A 1 14.16 -0.81 -5.94
N MET A 2 13.10 -1.05 -5.18
CA MET A 2 12.47 0.02 -4.41
C MET A 2 13.34 0.47 -3.25
N GLU A 3 13.32 1.76 -2.96
CA GLU A 3 14.07 2.38 -1.88
C GLU A 3 13.13 3.11 -0.93
N ASN A 4 13.61 3.33 0.30
CA ASN A 4 12.90 4.19 1.25
C ASN A 4 12.73 5.57 0.65
N THR A 5 11.55 6.14 0.77
CA THR A 5 11.25 7.44 0.21
C THR A 5 10.11 8.12 0.98
N LYS A 6 9.75 9.31 0.57
CA LYS A 6 8.63 10.06 1.11
C LYS A 6 7.72 10.49 -0.03
N ILE A 7 6.42 10.55 0.24
CA ILE A 7 5.43 11.01 -0.71
C ILE A 7 4.52 12.04 -0.06
N ASP A 8 3.97 12.93 -0.88
CA ASP A 8 2.93 13.86 -0.46
C ASP A 8 1.57 13.22 -0.72
N VAL A 9 0.76 13.10 0.32
CA VAL A 9 -0.60 12.56 0.24
C VAL A 9 -1.57 13.65 0.66
N LEU A 10 -2.10 14.37 -0.32
CA LEU A 10 -3.06 15.47 -0.09
C LEU A 10 -2.53 16.52 0.92
N GLY A 11 -1.24 16.84 0.84
CA GLY A 11 -0.58 17.81 1.70
C GLY A 11 0.06 17.23 2.96
N THR A 12 -0.09 15.93 3.21
CA THR A 12 0.55 15.25 4.35
C THR A 12 1.68 14.36 3.86
N GLU A 13 2.86 14.50 4.46
CA GLU A 13 4.01 13.68 4.11
C GLU A 13 3.90 12.31 4.74
N TYR A 14 4.01 11.27 3.91
CA TYR A 14 4.11 9.88 4.33
C TYR A 14 5.50 9.34 4.04
N ALA A 15 6.08 8.63 4.99
CA ALA A 15 7.35 7.91 4.80
C ALA A 15 7.04 6.49 4.33
N ILE A 16 7.71 6.06 3.27
CA ILE A 16 7.65 4.66 2.80
C ILE A 16 8.96 3.99 3.19
N LYS A 17 8.86 2.91 3.95
CA LYS A 17 10.00 2.15 4.44
C LYS A 17 9.91 0.71 3.97
N ILE A 18 10.95 0.26 3.28
CA ILE A 18 11.10 -1.15 2.90
C ILE A 18 11.78 -1.85 4.09
N VAL A 19 11.11 -2.85 4.64
CA VAL A 19 11.56 -3.55 5.84
C VAL A 19 11.53 -5.06 5.65
N LYS A 20 12.41 -5.74 6.36
CA LYS A 20 12.32 -7.20 6.47
C LYS A 20 11.21 -7.54 7.45
N VAL A 21 10.28 -8.40 7.04
CA VAL A 21 9.17 -8.84 7.90
C VAL A 21 9.72 -9.51 9.17
N SER A 22 10.80 -10.29 9.05
CA SER A 22 11.47 -10.94 10.18
C SER A 22 11.98 -9.96 11.25
N GLU A 23 12.26 -8.72 10.86
CA GLU A 23 12.79 -7.67 11.74
C GLU A 23 11.75 -6.63 12.13
N CYS A 24 10.49 -6.80 11.70
CA CYS A 24 9.42 -5.85 11.91
C CYS A 24 8.25 -6.51 12.65
N ASP A 25 8.12 -6.23 13.95
CA ASP A 25 7.09 -6.84 14.78
C ASP A 25 5.67 -6.52 14.30
N ASP A 26 5.44 -5.30 13.80
CA ASP A 26 4.13 -4.88 13.30
C ASP A 26 3.65 -5.74 12.14
N LEU A 27 4.55 -6.15 11.25
CA LEU A 27 4.23 -7.02 10.13
C LEU A 27 4.22 -8.49 10.57
N LYS A 28 5.26 -8.93 11.25
CA LYS A 28 5.46 -10.32 11.63
C LYS A 28 4.33 -10.84 12.54
N ASN A 29 4.00 -10.09 13.59
CA ASN A 29 3.01 -10.53 14.58
C ASN A 29 1.58 -10.52 14.04
N ASN A 30 1.27 -9.65 13.09
CA ASN A 30 -0.05 -9.54 12.47
C ASN A 30 -0.16 -10.36 11.18
N LYS A 31 0.93 -10.99 10.73
CA LYS A 31 1.00 -11.72 9.46
C LYS A 31 0.65 -10.86 8.25
N PHE A 32 1.09 -9.61 8.26
CA PHE A 32 0.90 -8.67 7.16
C PHE A 32 2.16 -8.59 6.30
N CYS A 33 1.99 -8.41 5.00
CA CYS A 33 3.09 -8.12 4.09
C CYS A 33 3.38 -6.62 3.95
N ALA A 34 2.46 -5.77 4.39
CA ALA A 34 2.61 -4.33 4.42
C ALA A 34 1.59 -3.71 5.38
N LEU A 35 1.79 -2.45 5.73
CA LEU A 35 0.92 -1.72 6.64
C LEU A 35 0.98 -0.23 6.34
N CYS A 36 -0.19 0.43 6.30
CA CYS A 36 -0.29 1.87 6.29
C CYS A 36 -0.74 2.36 7.66
N ASN A 37 0.13 3.08 8.36
CA ASN A 37 -0.21 3.69 9.64
C ASN A 37 -0.54 5.16 9.43
N ASN A 38 -1.82 5.51 9.53
CA ASN A 38 -2.30 6.87 9.31
C ASN A 38 -2.04 7.81 10.48
N LEU A 39 -1.70 7.30 11.65
CA LEU A 39 -1.36 8.13 12.81
C LEU A 39 0.08 8.62 12.74
N THR A 40 0.97 7.76 12.29
CA THR A 40 2.40 8.10 12.14
C THR A 40 2.77 8.52 10.72
N HIS A 41 1.82 8.44 9.79
CA HIS A 41 2.02 8.73 8.36
C HIS A 41 3.18 7.91 7.79
N THR A 42 3.13 6.59 8.04
CA THR A 42 4.19 5.67 7.63
C THR A 42 3.60 4.47 6.92
N ILE A 43 4.18 4.13 5.79
CA ILE A 43 3.89 2.89 5.07
C ILE A 43 5.09 1.96 5.28
N LEU A 44 4.82 0.78 5.83
CA LEU A 44 5.80 -0.29 5.94
C LEU A 44 5.53 -1.29 4.82
N LEU A 45 6.53 -1.53 3.97
CA LEU A 45 6.43 -2.48 2.87
C LEU A 45 7.43 -3.61 3.12
N GLY A 46 6.91 -4.84 3.24
CA GLY A 46 7.74 -6.02 3.46
C GLY A 46 8.60 -6.33 2.23
N ASP A 47 9.84 -6.67 2.46
CA ASP A 47 10.77 -7.09 1.42
C ASP A 47 10.41 -8.50 0.96
N ALA A 48 9.93 -8.62 -0.28
CA ALA A 48 9.45 -9.88 -0.85
C ALA A 48 10.56 -10.90 -1.13
N SER A 49 11.83 -10.54 -0.92
CA SER A 49 12.95 -11.50 -1.02
C SER A 49 13.00 -12.46 0.17
N GLU A 50 12.28 -12.19 1.26
CA GLU A 50 12.19 -13.09 2.41
C GLU A 50 11.30 -14.29 2.10
N GLU A 51 11.89 -15.36 1.61
CA GLU A 51 11.17 -16.57 1.17
C GLU A 51 10.28 -17.18 2.26
N GLU A 52 10.70 -17.08 3.52
CA GLU A 52 9.92 -17.58 4.66
C GLU A 52 8.51 -16.99 4.73
N PHE A 53 8.36 -15.69 4.37
CA PHE A 53 7.08 -14.98 4.47
C PHE A 53 6.35 -14.84 3.14
N PHE A 54 7.07 -14.84 2.03
CA PHE A 54 6.51 -14.56 0.70
C PHE A 54 6.53 -15.77 -0.24
N GLY A 55 7.18 -16.86 0.17
CA GLY A 55 7.40 -18.00 -0.71
C GLY A 55 8.54 -17.78 -1.69
N SER A 56 8.81 -18.77 -2.51
CA SER A 56 9.87 -18.72 -3.51
C SER A 56 9.37 -17.96 -4.74
N MET A 57 10.00 -16.82 -5.02
CA MET A 57 9.68 -15.96 -6.16
C MET A 57 10.95 -15.52 -6.87
N THR A 58 10.85 -15.35 -8.19
CA THR A 58 11.91 -14.71 -8.96
C THR A 58 12.02 -13.24 -8.59
N GLU A 59 13.12 -12.58 -8.94
CA GLU A 59 13.28 -11.13 -8.73
C GLU A 59 12.18 -10.33 -9.42
N GLU A 60 11.78 -10.73 -10.63
CA GLU A 60 10.68 -10.11 -11.36
C GLU A 60 9.35 -10.24 -10.61
N GLU A 61 9.05 -11.43 -10.12
CA GLU A 61 7.83 -11.70 -9.32
C GLU A 61 7.83 -10.89 -8.01
N GLN A 62 8.97 -10.80 -7.34
CA GLN A 62 9.14 -9.99 -6.13
C GLN A 62 8.83 -8.51 -6.41
N GLU A 63 9.35 -7.97 -7.51
CA GLU A 63 9.12 -6.58 -7.89
C GLU A 63 7.65 -6.31 -8.21
N ILE A 64 7.00 -7.20 -8.95
CA ILE A 64 5.57 -7.10 -9.25
C ILE A 64 4.75 -7.14 -7.97
N GLN A 65 5.05 -8.07 -7.07
CA GLN A 65 4.37 -8.20 -5.79
C GLN A 65 4.50 -6.93 -4.96
N MET A 66 5.72 -6.41 -4.81
CA MET A 66 5.97 -5.22 -4.01
C MET A 66 5.30 -3.98 -4.61
N LYS A 67 5.33 -3.81 -5.92
CA LYS A 67 4.64 -2.68 -6.58
C LYS A 67 3.13 -2.72 -6.36
N THR A 68 2.54 -3.89 -6.50
CA THR A 68 1.09 -4.07 -6.28
C THR A 68 0.72 -3.78 -4.83
N THR A 69 1.48 -4.32 -3.89
CA THR A 69 1.26 -4.10 -2.47
C THR A 69 1.45 -2.63 -2.08
N LEU A 70 2.46 -1.97 -2.63
CA LEU A 70 2.68 -0.54 -2.36
C LEU A 70 1.51 0.31 -2.89
N ARG A 71 0.99 0.02 -4.08
CA ARG A 71 -0.21 0.72 -4.59
C ARG A 71 -1.39 0.57 -3.63
N HIS A 72 -1.60 -0.64 -3.09
CA HIS A 72 -2.65 -0.90 -2.09
C HIS A 72 -2.49 0.03 -0.88
N GLU A 73 -1.29 0.09 -0.30
CA GLU A 73 -1.06 0.92 0.88
C GLU A 73 -1.13 2.43 0.59
N VAL A 74 -0.68 2.85 -0.58
CA VAL A 74 -0.80 4.26 -1.01
C VAL A 74 -2.27 4.65 -1.16
N ILE A 75 -3.11 3.78 -1.71
CA ILE A 75 -4.56 4.04 -1.79
C ILE A 75 -5.17 4.19 -0.40
N HIS A 76 -4.79 3.34 0.55
CA HIS A 76 -5.19 3.50 1.95
C HIS A 76 -4.79 4.88 2.49
N ALA A 77 -3.56 5.32 2.22
CA ALA A 77 -3.10 6.63 2.67
C ALA A 77 -3.95 7.78 2.11
N PHE A 78 -4.24 7.76 0.81
CA PHE A 78 -5.11 8.78 0.19
C PHE A 78 -6.52 8.78 0.77
N LEU A 79 -7.10 7.61 0.97
CA LEU A 79 -8.45 7.50 1.55
C LEU A 79 -8.46 7.93 3.02
N ASN A 80 -7.42 7.60 3.77
CA ASN A 80 -7.27 8.03 5.16
C ASN A 80 -7.18 9.55 5.27
N GLU A 81 -6.34 10.18 4.44
CA GLU A 81 -6.20 11.64 4.41
C GLU A 81 -7.46 12.33 3.89
N SER A 82 -8.29 11.63 3.13
CA SER A 82 -9.60 12.13 2.71
C SER A 82 -10.67 12.05 3.80
N GLY A 83 -10.34 11.52 4.98
CA GLY A 83 -11.29 11.38 6.09
C GLY A 83 -12.24 10.19 5.95
N LEU A 84 -11.92 9.22 5.11
CA LEU A 84 -12.80 8.09 4.81
C LEU A 84 -12.46 6.82 5.62
N GLN A 85 -11.49 6.90 6.52
CA GLN A 85 -11.08 5.75 7.33
C GLN A 85 -12.09 5.41 8.40
N ASP A 86 -12.65 6.43 9.05
CA ASP A 86 -13.58 6.25 10.15
C ASP A 86 -14.97 6.77 9.80
N SER A 87 -15.97 6.14 10.39
CA SER A 87 -17.35 6.59 10.33
C SER A 87 -17.76 7.14 11.69
N ALA A 88 -18.53 8.24 11.71
CA ALA A 88 -19.08 8.78 12.95
C ALA A 88 -19.99 7.76 13.67
N ALA A 89 -20.60 6.84 12.93
CA ALA A 89 -21.48 5.81 13.48
C ALA A 89 -20.74 4.53 13.86
N ARG A 90 -19.65 4.19 13.16
CA ARG A 90 -18.93 2.93 13.32
C ARG A 90 -17.45 3.12 12.96
N ILE A 91 -16.57 2.83 13.90
CA ILE A 91 -15.12 2.93 13.69
C ILE A 91 -14.64 2.01 12.55
N GLU A 92 -15.24 0.83 12.41
CA GLU A 92 -14.82 -0.19 11.44
C GLU A 92 -15.53 -0.09 10.09
N ALA A 93 -16.39 0.90 9.89
CA ALA A 93 -17.22 1.00 8.69
C ALA A 93 -16.77 2.09 7.71
N GLY A 94 -15.62 2.69 7.91
CA GLY A 94 -15.06 3.69 7.00
C GLY A 94 -14.76 3.10 5.61
N TRP A 95 -15.07 3.83 4.55
CA TRP A 95 -14.87 3.37 3.18
C TRP A 95 -13.42 3.05 2.87
N ALA A 96 -12.49 3.80 3.46
CA ALA A 96 -11.05 3.56 3.32
C ALA A 96 -10.61 2.18 3.84
N ARG A 97 -11.42 1.52 4.66
CA ARG A 97 -11.13 0.20 5.23
C ARG A 97 -11.66 -0.96 4.38
N ASN A 98 -12.33 -0.67 3.26
CA ASN A 98 -12.83 -1.69 2.36
C ASN A 98 -11.68 -2.28 1.54
N GLU A 99 -11.16 -3.41 1.97
CA GLU A 99 -10.00 -4.06 1.37
C GLU A 99 -10.27 -4.51 -0.08
N GLU A 100 -11.48 -4.95 -0.38
CA GLU A 100 -11.85 -5.36 -1.74
C GLU A 100 -11.80 -4.18 -2.71
N MET A 101 -12.33 -3.04 -2.32
CA MET A 101 -12.29 -1.81 -3.13
C MET A 101 -10.85 -1.31 -3.28
N VAL A 102 -10.08 -1.30 -2.20
CA VAL A 102 -8.67 -0.87 -2.22
C VAL A 102 -7.84 -1.77 -3.13
N ASP A 103 -8.04 -3.08 -3.05
CA ASP A 103 -7.40 -4.05 -3.94
C ASP A 103 -7.76 -3.80 -5.41
N TRP A 104 -9.04 -3.52 -5.68
CA TRP A 104 -9.48 -3.24 -7.05
C TRP A 104 -8.72 -2.05 -7.65
N PHE A 105 -8.63 -0.94 -6.92
CA PHE A 105 -7.87 0.23 -7.36
C PHE A 105 -6.37 -0.07 -7.50
N ALA A 106 -5.80 -0.80 -6.55
CA ALA A 106 -4.37 -1.13 -6.58
C ALA A 106 -4.00 -1.98 -7.81
N ILE A 107 -4.88 -2.89 -8.19
CA ILE A 107 -4.66 -3.79 -9.32
C ILE A 107 -4.98 -3.12 -10.65
N GLN A 108 -6.10 -2.39 -10.72
CA GLN A 108 -6.62 -1.87 -11.98
C GLN A 108 -6.11 -0.48 -12.36
N SER A 109 -5.64 0.32 -11.40
CA SER A 109 -5.21 1.70 -11.68
C SER A 109 -4.17 1.84 -12.81
N PRO A 110 -3.16 0.97 -12.95
CA PRO A 110 -2.24 1.07 -14.09
C PRO A 110 -2.93 0.93 -15.45
N LYS A 111 -3.95 0.08 -15.54
CA LYS A 111 -4.73 -0.11 -16.77
C LYS A 111 -5.60 1.10 -17.07
N ILE A 112 -6.21 1.67 -16.03
CA ILE A 112 -7.04 2.88 -16.15
C ILE A 112 -6.19 4.06 -16.63
N PHE A 113 -5.04 4.28 -16.01
CA PHE A 113 -4.14 5.38 -16.38
C PHE A 113 -3.58 5.22 -17.77
N LYS A 114 -3.32 3.99 -18.21
CA LYS A 114 -2.90 3.73 -19.59
C LYS A 114 -3.95 4.22 -20.60
N VAL A 115 -5.22 3.91 -20.34
CA VAL A 115 -6.32 4.38 -21.20
C VAL A 115 -6.46 5.90 -21.14
N PHE A 116 -6.36 6.51 -19.97
CA PHE A 116 -6.41 7.96 -19.83
C PHE A 116 -5.28 8.63 -20.63
N LYS A 117 -4.10 8.06 -20.60
CA LYS A 117 -2.95 8.56 -21.36
C LYS A 117 -3.16 8.40 -22.87
N GLU A 118 -3.67 7.26 -23.32
CA GLU A 118 -3.97 7.00 -24.74
C GLU A 118 -5.03 7.97 -25.30
N LEU A 119 -5.98 8.36 -24.45
CA LEU A 119 -7.03 9.31 -24.84
C LEU A 119 -6.65 10.78 -24.63
N ASP A 120 -5.45 11.04 -24.12
CA ASP A 120 -4.96 12.38 -23.79
C ASP A 120 -5.90 13.15 -22.83
N ILE A 121 -6.38 12.47 -21.81
CA ILE A 121 -7.27 13.02 -20.77
C ILE A 121 -6.68 12.90 -19.37
N LEU A 122 -5.41 12.59 -19.26
CA LEU A 122 -4.71 12.47 -17.99
C LEU A 122 -4.17 13.82 -17.52
#